data_76c0a9968ea8613ed30a9dbd5d380f6f
#
_entry.id   76c0a9968ea8613ed30a9dbd5d380f6f
#
_cell.length_a   1.000
_cell.length_b   1.000
_cell.length_c   1.000
_cell.angle_alpha   90.00
_cell.angle_beta   90.00
_cell.angle_gamma   90.00
#
_symmetry.space_group_name_H-M   'P 1'
#
loop_
_entity.id
_entity.type
_entity.pdbx_description
1 polymer ?
#
loop_
_entity_poly.entity_id
_entity_poly.type
_entity_poly.pdbx_seq_one_letter_code
_entity_poly.pdbx_strand_id
1 'polypeptide(L)'
;MTGKDDVFLEEARLGPRSQVLVDCEEVPNIPRLVRRFREYLLTDLAHAVMLTETDILTGARGPKLLAGLLEIFDADGDGFPWLAQSGSFLVQVEHRLGQRIGEDIAGLLRAGPSRNDQSAAAERLFLRDLLLSDSIYIGSNISFETD
;
A
#
# COMPACT_ATOMS: atom_id res chain seq x y z
N MET A 1 28.39 5.41 -16.14
CA MET A 1 28.11 5.32 -14.68
C MET A 1 26.62 5.14 -14.56
N THR A 2 26.16 3.91 -14.62
CA THR A 2 24.75 3.55 -14.46
C THR A 2 24.46 3.61 -12.97
N GLY A 3 23.60 4.56 -12.59
CA GLY A 3 23.13 4.70 -11.21
C GLY A 3 22.46 3.41 -10.76
N LYS A 4 22.81 2.96 -9.58
CA LYS A 4 22.17 1.87 -8.85
C LYS A 4 20.79 2.30 -8.34
N ASP A 5 19.91 2.72 -9.21
CA ASP A 5 18.47 2.63 -8.99
C ASP A 5 18.04 1.28 -9.54
N ASP A 6 18.58 0.21 -8.94
CA ASP A 6 18.11 -1.12 -9.20
C ASP A 6 16.65 -1.15 -8.76
N VAL A 7 15.79 -1.05 -9.76
CA VAL A 7 14.36 -1.30 -9.62
C VAL A 7 14.20 -2.58 -8.84
N PHE A 8 13.64 -2.50 -7.64
CA PHE A 8 13.39 -3.67 -6.80
C PHE A 8 12.35 -4.53 -7.51
N LEU A 9 12.83 -5.52 -8.25
CA LEU A 9 11.97 -6.39 -9.04
C LEU A 9 11.45 -7.51 -8.14
N GLU A 10 10.15 -7.57 -8.01
CA GLU A 10 9.45 -8.61 -7.26
C GLU A 10 9.83 -10.02 -7.76
N GLU A 11 10.26 -10.11 -9.01
CA GLU A 11 10.68 -11.33 -9.70
C GLU A 11 12.12 -11.21 -10.20
N ALA A 12 13.05 -10.92 -9.29
CA ALA A 12 14.48 -10.74 -9.61
C ALA A 12 15.11 -11.88 -10.43
N ARG A 13 14.42 -13.03 -10.55
CA ARG A 13 14.87 -14.20 -11.31
C ARG A 13 14.69 -14.06 -12.82
N LEU A 14 13.80 -13.20 -13.29
CA LEU A 14 13.42 -13.06 -14.71
C LEU A 14 14.00 -11.81 -15.39
N GLY A 15 14.68 -10.96 -14.63
CA GLY A 15 15.20 -9.68 -15.14
C GLY A 15 14.13 -8.58 -15.22
N PRO A 16 14.41 -7.47 -15.90
CA PRO A 16 13.50 -6.33 -15.97
C PRO A 16 12.20 -6.69 -16.69
N ARG A 17 11.08 -6.11 -16.27
CA ARG A 17 9.78 -6.28 -16.91
C ARG A 17 9.83 -5.78 -18.35
N SER A 18 9.12 -6.46 -19.24
CA SER A 18 9.01 -5.98 -20.61
C SER A 18 8.27 -4.65 -20.67
N GLN A 19 8.66 -3.76 -21.58
CA GLN A 19 8.00 -2.47 -21.75
C GLN A 19 6.52 -2.63 -22.10
N VAL A 20 6.15 -3.67 -22.85
CA VAL A 20 4.75 -3.97 -23.18
C VAL A 20 3.93 -4.24 -21.91
N LEU A 21 4.45 -5.01 -20.95
CA LEU A 21 3.77 -5.27 -19.69
C LEU A 21 3.60 -3.97 -18.87
N VAL A 22 4.65 -3.16 -18.81
CA VAL A 22 4.61 -1.88 -18.10
C VAL A 22 3.54 -0.97 -18.70
N ASP A 23 3.51 -0.81 -20.02
CA ASP A 23 2.59 0.10 -20.69
C ASP A 23 1.13 -0.39 -20.66
N CYS A 24 0.90 -1.70 -20.77
CA CYS A 24 -0.45 -2.27 -20.87
C CYS A 24 -1.08 -2.59 -19.51
N GLU A 25 -0.30 -2.83 -18.48
CA GLU A 25 -0.80 -3.26 -17.17
C GLU A 25 -0.40 -2.31 -16.04
N GLU A 26 0.90 -2.05 -15.88
CA GLU A 26 1.38 -1.33 -14.69
C GLU A 26 0.99 0.15 -14.70
N VAL A 27 1.24 0.86 -15.79
CA VAL A 27 0.90 2.27 -15.93
C VAL A 27 -0.61 2.52 -15.76
N PRO A 28 -1.50 1.76 -16.45
CA PRO A 28 -2.94 1.92 -16.28
C PRO A 28 -3.45 1.57 -14.88
N ASN A 29 -2.72 0.76 -14.10
CA ASN A 29 -3.11 0.37 -12.76
C ASN A 29 -2.77 1.43 -11.69
N ILE A 30 -1.82 2.33 -11.95
CA ILE A 30 -1.41 3.38 -10.99
C ILE A 30 -2.59 4.21 -10.47
N PRO A 31 -3.52 4.73 -11.30
CA PRO A 31 -4.66 5.51 -10.79
C PRO A 31 -5.56 4.71 -9.84
N ARG A 32 -5.66 3.39 -10.03
CA ARG A 32 -6.39 2.50 -9.11
C ARG A 32 -5.66 2.38 -7.77
N LEU A 33 -4.33 2.26 -7.79
CA LEU A 33 -3.51 2.19 -6.57
C LEU A 33 -3.56 3.51 -5.80
N VAL A 34 -3.45 4.65 -6.48
CA VAL A 34 -3.59 5.99 -5.88
C VAL A 34 -4.93 6.11 -5.15
N ARG A 35 -6.04 5.73 -5.79
CA ARG A 35 -7.38 5.80 -5.21
C ARG A 35 -7.56 4.95 -3.95
N ARG A 36 -6.82 3.85 -3.82
CA ARG A 36 -6.89 2.88 -2.70
C ARG A 36 -5.69 2.93 -1.79
N PHE A 37 -4.88 3.95 -1.93
CA PHE A 37 -3.62 4.10 -1.21
C PHE A 37 -3.79 3.98 0.30
N ARG A 38 -4.78 4.70 0.83
CA ARG A 38 -5.05 4.72 2.28
C ARG A 38 -5.49 3.36 2.81
N GLU A 39 -6.35 2.66 2.09
CA GLU A 39 -6.86 1.35 2.49
C GLU A 39 -5.75 0.29 2.48
N TYR A 40 -4.87 0.33 1.49
CA TYR A 40 -3.69 -0.52 1.46
C TYR A 40 -2.78 -0.26 2.67
N LEU A 41 -2.47 1.00 2.96
CA LEU A 41 -1.61 1.34 4.10
C LEU A 41 -2.26 1.08 5.45
N LEU A 42 -3.57 1.26 5.58
CA LEU A 42 -4.30 0.86 6.79
C LEU A 42 -4.17 -0.65 7.06
N THR A 43 -4.22 -1.45 6.00
CA THR A 43 -4.00 -2.90 6.11
C THR A 43 -2.57 -3.22 6.56
N ASP A 44 -1.57 -2.53 6.00
CA ASP A 44 -0.16 -2.69 6.37
C ASP A 44 0.11 -2.22 7.81
N LEU A 45 -0.47 -1.10 8.22
CA LEU A 45 -0.37 -0.60 9.59
C LEU A 45 -0.99 -1.58 10.59
N ALA A 46 -2.19 -2.10 10.31
CA ALA A 46 -2.84 -3.09 11.16
C ALA A 46 -2.00 -4.38 11.28
N HIS A 47 -1.39 -4.81 10.17
CA HIS A 47 -0.49 -5.96 10.17
C HIS A 47 0.78 -5.69 10.99
N ALA A 48 1.41 -4.52 10.85
CA ALA A 48 2.59 -4.15 11.61
C ALA A 48 2.31 -4.03 13.12
N VAL A 49 1.13 -3.54 13.51
CA VAL A 49 0.65 -3.55 14.90
C VAL A 49 0.55 -4.98 15.42
N MET A 50 -0.12 -5.87 14.70
CA MET A 50 -0.25 -7.28 15.07
C MET A 50 1.11 -7.94 15.24
N LEU A 51 2.04 -7.76 14.31
CA LEU A 51 3.40 -8.31 14.39
C LEU A 51 4.15 -7.82 15.65
N THR A 52 3.88 -6.59 16.08
CA THR A 52 4.50 -5.97 17.25
C THR A 52 3.86 -6.51 18.55
N GLU A 53 2.52 -6.58 18.60
CA GLU A 53 1.79 -7.05 19.78
C GLU A 53 1.94 -8.54 20.04
N THR A 54 2.23 -9.33 19.00
CA THR A 54 2.48 -10.78 19.12
C THR A 54 3.95 -11.13 19.34
N ASP A 55 4.82 -10.13 19.58
CA ASP A 55 6.27 -10.31 19.78
C ASP A 55 7.00 -10.97 18.58
N ILE A 56 6.39 -11.00 17.39
CA ILE A 56 7.09 -11.41 16.16
C ILE A 56 8.13 -10.36 15.80
N LEU A 57 7.79 -9.06 15.96
CA LEU A 57 8.75 -7.95 15.87
C LEU A 57 9.14 -7.49 17.26
N THR A 58 10.32 -7.92 17.71
CA THR A 58 10.83 -7.59 19.03
C THR A 58 11.63 -6.29 19.08
N GLY A 59 11.66 -5.63 20.24
CA GLY A 59 12.47 -4.44 20.50
C GLY A 59 12.02 -3.23 19.69
N ALA A 60 12.99 -2.50 19.12
CA ALA A 60 12.73 -1.27 18.39
C ALA A 60 12.23 -1.45 16.93
N ARG A 61 12.14 -2.69 16.44
CA ARG A 61 11.78 -2.99 15.04
C ARG A 61 10.32 -2.64 14.74
N GLY A 62 9.40 -3.04 15.61
CA GLY A 62 7.97 -2.73 15.46
C GLY A 62 7.69 -1.22 15.44
N PRO A 63 8.09 -0.46 16.48
CA PRO A 63 7.93 0.99 16.48
C PRO A 63 8.58 1.68 15.28
N LYS A 64 9.75 1.22 14.83
CA LYS A 64 10.43 1.81 13.68
C LYS A 64 9.68 1.54 12.37
N LEU A 65 9.15 0.33 12.18
CA LEU A 65 8.31 -0.03 11.03
C LEU A 65 7.03 0.80 11.01
N LEU A 66 6.34 0.91 12.14
CA LEU A 66 5.10 1.70 12.27
C LEU A 66 5.35 3.18 11.98
N ALA A 67 6.41 3.77 12.51
CA ALA A 67 6.77 5.16 12.23
C ALA A 67 7.00 5.40 10.74
N GLY A 68 7.74 4.50 10.07
CA GLY A 68 7.98 4.60 8.62
C GLY A 68 6.70 4.45 7.78
N LEU A 69 5.78 3.57 8.18
CA LEU A 69 4.47 3.42 7.51
C LEU A 69 3.59 4.65 7.71
N LEU A 70 3.57 5.24 8.91
CA LEU A 70 2.82 6.47 9.18
C LEU A 70 3.32 7.65 8.35
N GLU A 71 4.63 7.81 8.19
CA GLU A 71 5.18 8.86 7.32
C GLU A 71 4.75 8.69 5.86
N ILE A 72 4.66 7.44 5.36
CA ILE A 72 4.16 7.17 4.01
C ILE A 72 2.66 7.45 3.93
N PHE A 73 1.90 7.07 4.96
CA PHE A 73 0.47 7.31 5.04
C PHE A 73 0.11 8.80 5.00
N ASP A 74 0.88 9.62 5.70
CA ASP A 74 0.67 11.08 5.77
C ASP A 74 1.04 11.79 4.45
N ALA A 75 1.91 11.19 3.62
CA ALA A 75 2.26 11.73 2.32
C ALA A 75 1.14 11.61 1.28
N ASP A 76 0.14 10.75 1.54
CA ASP A 76 -0.96 10.42 0.64
C ASP A 76 -0.55 9.83 -0.73
N GLY A 77 -1.53 9.31 -1.48
CA GLY A 77 -1.28 8.62 -2.75
C GLY A 77 -0.71 9.49 -3.86
N ASP A 78 -1.10 10.76 -3.90
CA ASP A 78 -0.61 11.73 -4.89
C ASP A 78 0.86 12.13 -4.64
N GLY A 79 1.30 12.12 -3.39
CA GLY A 79 2.69 12.39 -3.00
C GLY A 79 3.60 11.16 -3.04
N PHE A 80 3.06 9.98 -3.30
CA PHE A 80 3.85 8.75 -3.35
C PHE A 80 4.58 8.61 -4.69
N PRO A 81 5.89 8.33 -4.70
CA PRO A 81 6.67 8.22 -5.93
C PRO A 81 6.42 6.88 -6.64
N TRP A 82 5.33 6.79 -7.38
CA TRP A 82 4.95 5.59 -8.13
C TRP A 82 5.97 5.22 -9.20
N LEU A 83 6.37 3.95 -9.21
CA LEU A 83 7.30 3.37 -10.18
C LEU A 83 6.61 2.21 -10.93
N ALA A 84 6.21 2.45 -12.17
CA ALA A 84 5.52 1.45 -12.98
C ALA A 84 6.33 0.15 -13.17
N GLN A 85 7.66 0.22 -13.14
CA GLN A 85 8.54 -0.95 -13.26
C GLN A 85 8.66 -1.75 -11.96
N SER A 86 8.23 -1.21 -10.82
CA SER A 86 8.49 -1.82 -9.50
C SER A 86 7.44 -2.84 -9.06
N GLY A 87 6.40 -3.07 -9.83
CA GLY A 87 5.40 -4.10 -9.52
C GLY A 87 4.31 -3.64 -8.55
N SER A 88 3.87 -4.57 -7.70
CA SER A 88 2.71 -4.37 -6.84
C SER A 88 2.90 -3.26 -5.80
N PHE A 89 1.78 -2.77 -5.25
CA PHE A 89 1.75 -1.77 -4.19
C PHE A 89 2.68 -2.12 -3.02
N LEU A 90 2.57 -3.36 -2.52
CA LEU A 90 3.38 -3.83 -1.39
C LEU A 90 4.89 -3.70 -1.65
N VAL A 91 5.35 -4.05 -2.85
CA VAL A 91 6.76 -3.94 -3.24
C VAL A 91 7.22 -2.48 -3.24
N GLN A 92 6.39 -1.58 -3.76
CA GLN A 92 6.71 -0.16 -3.82
C GLN A 92 6.78 0.48 -2.42
N VAL A 93 5.85 0.11 -1.53
CA VAL A 93 5.86 0.55 -0.12
C VAL A 93 7.10 0.01 0.60
N GLU A 94 7.40 -1.29 0.45
CA GLU A 94 8.59 -1.90 1.06
C GLU A 94 9.89 -1.24 0.58
N HIS A 95 10.01 -0.99 -0.72
CA HIS A 95 11.17 -0.26 -1.26
C HIS A 95 11.29 1.13 -0.65
N ARG A 96 10.19 1.87 -0.56
CA ARG A 96 10.18 3.21 0.05
C ARG A 96 10.52 3.17 1.54
N LEU A 97 10.03 2.18 2.26
CA LEU A 97 10.39 1.93 3.65
C LEU A 97 11.88 1.61 3.78
N GLY A 98 12.41 0.72 2.93
CA GLY A 98 13.82 0.33 2.92
C GLY A 98 14.76 1.52 2.81
N GLN A 99 14.42 2.50 1.96
CA GLN A 99 15.18 3.74 1.83
C GLN A 99 15.18 4.61 3.10
N ARG A 100 14.14 4.51 3.94
CA ARG A 100 13.97 5.34 5.14
C ARG A 100 14.44 4.69 6.42
N ILE A 101 14.09 3.42 6.60
CA ILE A 101 14.27 2.72 7.88
C ILE A 101 15.25 1.53 7.80
N GLY A 102 15.73 1.21 6.60
CA GLY A 102 16.60 0.07 6.30
C GLY A 102 15.83 -1.14 5.77
N GLU A 103 16.43 -1.85 4.80
CA GLU A 103 15.80 -2.98 4.10
C GLU A 103 15.49 -4.16 5.02
N ASP A 104 16.34 -4.38 6.05
CA ASP A 104 16.18 -5.43 7.05
C ASP A 104 14.91 -5.27 7.89
N ILE A 105 14.50 -4.03 8.15
CA ILE A 105 13.24 -3.74 8.88
C ILE A 105 12.06 -3.68 7.93
N ALA A 106 12.22 -3.04 6.78
CA ALA A 106 11.16 -2.94 5.77
C ALA A 106 10.65 -4.31 5.29
N GLY A 107 11.57 -5.26 5.05
CA GLY A 107 11.23 -6.62 4.64
C GLY A 107 10.40 -7.41 5.66
N LEU A 108 10.41 -7.01 6.94
CA LEU A 108 9.59 -7.63 7.98
C LEU A 108 8.08 -7.39 7.78
N LEU A 109 7.70 -6.37 7.00
CA LEU A 109 6.31 -6.15 6.61
C LEU A 109 5.69 -7.35 5.87
N ARG A 110 6.53 -8.17 5.23
CA ARG A 110 6.09 -9.39 4.53
C ARG A 110 5.98 -10.63 5.41
N ALA A 111 6.18 -10.51 6.72
CA ALA A 111 6.10 -11.67 7.62
C ALA A 111 4.65 -12.18 7.71
N GLY A 112 4.34 -13.22 6.96
CA GLY A 112 3.08 -13.96 6.97
C GLY A 112 2.06 -13.62 5.88
N PRO A 113 1.71 -12.36 5.55
CA PRO A 113 0.62 -12.09 4.62
C PRO A 113 1.00 -12.34 3.17
N SER A 114 0.00 -12.71 2.36
CA SER A 114 0.12 -12.68 0.91
C SER A 114 -0.40 -11.34 0.35
N ARG A 115 -0.02 -11.02 -0.88
CA ARG A 115 -0.59 -9.87 -1.62
C ARG A 115 -2.11 -9.95 -1.76
N ASN A 116 -2.64 -11.17 -1.85
CA ASN A 116 -4.07 -11.39 -1.97
C ASN A 116 -4.82 -11.02 -0.70
N ASP A 117 -4.24 -11.29 0.47
CA ASP A 117 -4.83 -10.91 1.77
C ASP A 117 -4.91 -9.39 1.90
N GLN A 118 -3.80 -8.69 1.60
CA GLN A 118 -3.74 -7.24 1.59
C GLN A 118 -4.75 -6.63 0.61
N SER A 119 -4.77 -7.11 -0.65
CA SER A 119 -5.68 -6.60 -1.67
C SER A 119 -7.14 -6.84 -1.30
N ALA A 120 -7.49 -8.02 -0.77
CA ALA A 120 -8.85 -8.33 -0.36
C ALA A 120 -9.32 -7.46 0.83
N ALA A 121 -8.44 -7.19 1.78
CA ALA A 121 -8.75 -6.31 2.91
C ALA A 121 -8.92 -4.86 2.47
N ALA A 122 -7.99 -4.33 1.67
CA ALA A 122 -8.05 -2.98 1.13
C ALA A 122 -9.30 -2.74 0.27
N GLU A 123 -9.67 -3.70 -0.60
CA GLU A 123 -10.87 -3.61 -1.43
C GLU A 123 -12.15 -3.56 -0.57
N ARG A 124 -12.23 -4.37 0.50
CA ARG A 124 -13.38 -4.34 1.41
C ARG A 124 -13.49 -3.02 2.18
N LEU A 125 -12.37 -2.45 2.63
CA LEU A 125 -12.34 -1.14 3.27
C LEU A 125 -12.84 -0.06 2.31
N PHE A 126 -12.31 -0.04 1.10
CA PHE A 126 -12.70 0.91 0.06
C PHE A 126 -14.18 0.83 -0.28
N LEU A 127 -14.71 -0.39 -0.51
CA LEU A 127 -16.12 -0.60 -0.82
C LEU A 127 -17.03 -0.19 0.33
N ARG A 128 -16.64 -0.50 1.58
CA ARG A 128 -17.38 -0.05 2.77
C ARG A 128 -17.50 1.47 2.81
N ASP A 129 -16.40 2.18 2.63
CA ASP A 129 -16.38 3.64 2.72
C ASP A 129 -17.14 4.28 1.57
N LEU A 130 -17.09 3.69 0.37
CA LEU A 130 -17.91 4.10 -0.77
C LEU A 130 -19.42 3.95 -0.48
N LEU A 131 -19.83 2.79 0.01
CA LEU A 131 -21.26 2.52 0.33
C LEU A 131 -21.77 3.41 1.46
N LEU A 132 -20.97 3.69 2.46
CA LEU A 132 -21.33 4.61 3.53
C LEU A 132 -21.49 6.05 3.02
N SER A 133 -20.60 6.50 2.15
CA SER A 133 -20.67 7.84 1.54
C SER A 133 -21.94 7.99 0.68
N ASP A 134 -22.26 6.98 -0.14
CA ASP A 134 -23.47 6.97 -0.96
C ASP A 134 -24.73 6.95 -0.10
N SER A 135 -24.74 6.17 0.99
CA SER A 135 -25.87 6.11 1.91
C SER A 135 -26.13 7.44 2.61
N ILE A 136 -25.08 8.16 3.01
CA ILE A 136 -25.17 9.51 3.59
C ILE A 136 -25.72 10.48 2.55
N TYR A 137 -25.20 10.43 1.32
CA TYR A 137 -25.66 11.30 0.23
C TYR A 137 -27.14 11.09 -0.08
N ILE A 138 -27.62 9.86 -0.19
CA ILE A 138 -29.02 9.50 -0.40
C ILE A 138 -29.87 9.99 0.77
N GLY A 139 -29.45 9.73 2.00
CA GLY A 139 -30.16 10.15 3.21
C GLY A 139 -30.32 11.67 3.34
N SER A 140 -29.29 12.44 2.93
CA SER A 140 -29.34 13.90 2.97
C SER A 140 -30.21 14.53 1.88
N ASN A 141 -30.46 13.82 0.77
CA ASN A 141 -31.26 14.29 -0.34
C ASN A 141 -32.75 13.84 -0.27
N ILE A 142 -33.08 12.91 0.64
CA ILE A 142 -34.45 12.54 0.94
C ILE A 142 -34.94 13.44 2.09
N SER A 143 -35.17 14.72 1.84
CA SER A 143 -36.01 15.53 2.70
C SER A 143 -37.46 15.12 2.40
N PHE A 144 -38.09 14.42 3.33
CA PHE A 144 -39.52 14.28 3.33
C PHE A 144 -40.11 15.68 3.62
N GLU A 145 -40.67 16.32 2.60
CA GLU A 145 -41.63 17.38 2.82
C GLU A 145 -42.83 16.72 3.52
N THR A 146 -42.90 16.88 4.81
CA THR A 146 -44.12 16.61 5.59
C THR A 146 -44.99 17.84 5.42
N ASP A 147 -45.99 17.77 4.52
CA ASP A 147 -47.15 18.64 4.51
C ASP A 147 -48.00 18.45 5.76
#